data_58378dac2297ca5d7744844df76cad80
#
_entry.id   58378dac2297ca5d7744844df76cad80
#
_cell.length_a   1.000
_cell.length_b   1.000
_cell.length_c   1.000
_cell.angle_alpha   90.00
_cell.angle_beta   90.00
_cell.angle_gamma   90.00
#
_symmetry.space_group_name_H-M   'P 1'
#
loop_
_entity.id
_entity.type
_entity.pdbx_description
1 polymer ?
#
loop_
_entity_poly.entity_id
_entity_poly.type
_entity_poly.pdbx_seq_one_letter_code
_entity_poly.pdbx_strand_id
1 'polypeptide(L)'
;TSVISSEMSASASLELLKAHAVISRSWLLAQLPRFNGKPGNKRASNKRETPDEIVCWYDREDHFLFDVCADDHCQRYQGITRIATPQVAEAVRSTRGEVLTSESRICDARFSKCCGGVSELFENCWEEKHHPYLIPVYDKFSDEKIPDLADEKNASEFIESSPEAFCNTRDPKILEQVLNGYDQETTDFYRWSVSYTQSELANLIRKRSGIDFGEIVSLVPLARGASGRIVRLRIVGTKVSRVVGKELFIRRILSASHLYSSAFTVHPENVKDGIPQSYTLKGAGWGHGVGLCQIGAAVMGAKGYSYREILSHYYRNSAIERIY
;
A
#
# COMPACT_ATOMS: atom_id res chain seq x y z
N THR A 1 -19.93 -6.69 -8.25
CA THR A 1 -20.73 -6.04 -7.19
C THR A 1 -20.19 -6.41 -5.80
N SER A 2 -20.13 -7.70 -5.41
CA SER A 2 -19.75 -8.14 -4.07
C SER A 2 -18.35 -7.66 -3.63
N VAL A 3 -17.33 -7.70 -4.51
CA VAL A 3 -15.98 -7.17 -4.22
C VAL A 3 -16.07 -5.68 -3.84
N ILE A 4 -16.78 -4.87 -4.62
CA ILE A 4 -16.93 -3.43 -4.33
C ILE A 4 -17.61 -3.19 -2.99
N SER A 5 -18.66 -3.97 -2.68
CA SER A 5 -19.35 -3.88 -1.38
C SER A 5 -18.49 -4.39 -0.20
N SER A 6 -17.45 -5.18 -0.47
CA SER A 6 -16.51 -5.68 0.54
C SER A 6 -15.34 -4.72 0.76
N GLU A 7 -14.93 -3.98 -0.28
CA GLU A 7 -13.84 -3.02 -0.24
C GLU A 7 -14.28 -1.62 0.21
N MET A 8 -15.49 -1.19 -0.20
CA MET A 8 -16.01 0.15 0.01
C MET A 8 -17.28 0.15 0.86
N SER A 9 -17.49 1.22 1.62
CA SER A 9 -18.73 1.44 2.35
C SER A 9 -19.91 1.73 1.41
N ALA A 10 -21.11 1.45 1.90
CA ALA A 10 -22.35 1.83 1.24
C ALA A 10 -22.54 3.36 1.13
N SER A 11 -21.87 4.14 1.97
CA SER A 11 -21.88 5.60 1.96
C SER A 11 -20.91 6.25 0.97
N ALA A 12 -20.10 5.43 0.27
CA ALA A 12 -19.12 5.93 -0.69
C ALA A 12 -19.80 6.66 -1.86
N SER A 13 -19.18 7.74 -2.33
CA SER A 13 -19.69 8.51 -3.48
C SER A 13 -19.80 7.63 -4.74
N LEU A 14 -20.78 7.93 -5.61
CA LEU A 14 -20.96 7.15 -6.82
C LEU A 14 -19.71 7.15 -7.72
N GLU A 15 -18.99 8.27 -7.78
CA GLU A 15 -17.78 8.38 -8.60
C GLU A 15 -16.61 7.57 -8.01
N LEU A 16 -16.46 7.52 -6.68
CA LEU A 16 -15.51 6.61 -6.04
C LEU A 16 -15.84 5.14 -6.33
N LEU A 17 -17.12 4.76 -6.22
CA LEU A 17 -17.58 3.40 -6.50
C LEU A 17 -17.35 3.00 -7.96
N LYS A 18 -17.59 3.93 -8.94
CA LYS A 18 -17.29 3.71 -10.36
C LYS A 18 -15.78 3.51 -10.59
N ALA A 19 -14.95 4.40 -10.01
CA ALA A 19 -13.49 4.25 -10.09
C ALA A 19 -13.04 2.89 -9.57
N HIS A 20 -13.56 2.50 -8.39
CA HIS A 20 -13.23 1.22 -7.78
C HIS A 20 -13.73 0.01 -8.58
N ALA A 21 -14.90 0.12 -9.23
CA ALA A 21 -15.43 -0.93 -10.11
C ALA A 21 -14.53 -1.17 -11.34
N VAL A 22 -13.99 -0.11 -11.92
CA VAL A 22 -13.06 -0.18 -13.06
C VAL A 22 -11.73 -0.80 -12.63
N ILE A 23 -11.10 -0.31 -11.54
CA ILE A 23 -9.79 -0.82 -11.10
C ILE A 23 -9.87 -2.26 -10.59
N SER A 24 -10.91 -2.62 -9.82
CA SER A 24 -11.09 -3.99 -9.33
C SER A 24 -11.24 -4.99 -10.49
N ARG A 25 -11.94 -4.60 -11.55
CA ARG A 25 -12.10 -5.41 -12.76
C ARG A 25 -10.78 -5.51 -13.52
N SER A 26 -10.07 -4.40 -13.70
CA SER A 26 -8.76 -4.36 -14.37
C SER A 26 -7.75 -5.24 -13.64
N TRP A 27 -7.63 -5.06 -12.33
CA TRP A 27 -6.75 -5.88 -11.50
C TRP A 27 -7.06 -7.37 -11.64
N LEU A 28 -8.33 -7.76 -11.48
CA LEU A 28 -8.73 -9.17 -11.58
C LEU A 28 -8.36 -9.77 -12.95
N LEU A 29 -8.68 -9.08 -14.04
CA LEU A 29 -8.39 -9.57 -15.38
C LEU A 29 -6.89 -9.64 -15.65
N ALA A 30 -6.11 -8.68 -15.16
CA ALA A 30 -4.66 -8.70 -15.24
C ALA A 30 -4.02 -9.89 -14.47
N GLN A 31 -4.73 -10.48 -13.49
CA GLN A 31 -4.27 -11.68 -12.79
C GLN A 31 -4.54 -12.97 -13.55
N LEU A 32 -5.52 -12.98 -14.46
CA LEU A 32 -5.91 -14.20 -15.16
C LEU A 32 -4.93 -14.55 -16.31
N PRO A 33 -4.46 -15.80 -16.43
CA PRO A 33 -3.48 -16.21 -17.45
C PRO A 33 -3.89 -15.87 -18.87
N ARG A 34 -5.18 -15.99 -19.19
CA ARG A 34 -5.73 -15.68 -20.53
C ARG A 34 -5.58 -14.22 -20.97
N PHE A 35 -5.40 -13.29 -20.03
CA PHE A 35 -5.26 -11.86 -20.31
C PHE A 35 -3.84 -11.34 -20.12
N ASN A 36 -3.00 -12.00 -19.31
CA ASN A 36 -1.65 -11.53 -19.02
C ASN A 36 -0.55 -12.29 -19.81
N GLY A 37 -0.92 -13.33 -20.58
CA GLY A 37 0.01 -14.13 -21.37
C GLY A 37 1.01 -14.94 -20.54
N LYS A 38 0.88 -14.97 -19.23
CA LYS A 38 1.74 -15.79 -18.37
C LYS A 38 1.25 -17.24 -18.40
N PRO A 39 2.15 -18.23 -18.69
CA PRO A 39 1.80 -19.62 -18.48
C PRO A 39 1.52 -19.82 -17.00
N GLY A 40 0.44 -20.56 -16.68
CA GLY A 40 0.05 -20.84 -15.31
C GLY A 40 1.22 -21.40 -14.50
N ASN A 41 1.40 -20.90 -13.29
CA ASN A 41 2.19 -21.49 -12.19
C ASN A 41 3.67 -21.84 -12.42
N LYS A 42 4.49 -20.97 -13.03
CA LYS A 42 5.93 -21.01 -12.73
C LYS A 42 6.20 -20.06 -11.56
N ARG A 43 6.41 -20.63 -10.37
CA ARG A 43 6.86 -19.90 -9.19
C ARG A 43 8.22 -19.29 -9.47
N ALA A 44 8.30 -17.99 -9.64
CA ALA A 44 9.55 -17.28 -9.39
C ALA A 44 9.76 -17.24 -7.87
N SER A 45 11.00 -17.40 -7.41
CA SER A 45 11.30 -17.23 -6.00
C SER A 45 10.98 -15.79 -5.59
N ASN A 46 10.11 -15.64 -4.59
CA ASN A 46 9.74 -14.37 -3.97
C ASN A 46 10.66 -13.99 -2.80
N LYS A 47 11.73 -14.73 -2.61
CA LYS A 47 12.71 -14.52 -1.55
C LYS A 47 14.12 -14.65 -2.11
N ARG A 48 14.96 -13.65 -1.79
CA ARG A 48 16.41 -13.72 -1.97
C ARG A 48 17.04 -13.61 -0.58
N GLU A 49 17.92 -14.54 -0.24
CA GLU A 49 18.59 -14.56 1.05
C GLU A 49 20.09 -14.79 0.88
N THR A 50 20.86 -13.94 1.55
CA THR A 50 22.31 -14.06 1.72
C THR A 50 22.63 -14.00 3.23
N PRO A 51 23.88 -14.22 3.66
CA PRO A 51 24.27 -14.04 5.05
C PRO A 51 23.92 -12.64 5.61
N ASP A 52 23.96 -11.59 4.77
CA ASP A 52 23.85 -10.20 5.16
C ASP A 52 22.47 -9.58 4.85
N GLU A 53 21.67 -10.20 3.96
CA GLU A 53 20.43 -9.61 3.49
C GLU A 53 19.33 -10.65 3.27
N ILE A 54 18.09 -10.24 3.60
CA ILE A 54 16.87 -10.96 3.27
C ILE A 54 15.94 -10.00 2.55
N VAL A 55 15.66 -10.26 1.27
CA VAL A 55 14.66 -9.55 0.48
C VAL A 55 13.50 -10.48 0.20
N CYS A 56 12.31 -10.12 0.65
CA CYS A 56 11.12 -10.94 0.49
C CYS A 56 9.94 -10.08 0.04
N TRP A 57 9.21 -10.54 -0.96
CA TRP A 57 7.94 -9.95 -1.36
C TRP A 57 6.87 -11.02 -1.37
N TYR A 58 5.62 -10.60 -1.34
CA TYR A 58 4.46 -11.47 -1.25
C TYR A 58 3.60 -11.25 -2.48
N ASP A 59 3.49 -12.27 -3.30
CA ASP A 59 2.58 -12.34 -4.44
C ASP A 59 1.64 -13.55 -4.24
N ARG A 60 1.14 -14.15 -5.27
CA ARG A 60 0.13 -15.22 -5.22
C ARG A 60 0.70 -16.62 -5.05
N GLU A 61 1.79 -16.77 -4.31
CA GLU A 61 2.48 -18.05 -4.11
C GLU A 61 1.61 -19.11 -3.43
N ASP A 62 0.64 -18.64 -2.61
CA ASP A 62 -0.26 -19.52 -1.86
C ASP A 62 -1.45 -20.02 -2.69
N HIS A 63 -1.55 -19.58 -3.96
CA HIS A 63 -2.64 -19.94 -4.85
C HIS A 63 -2.26 -21.13 -5.75
N PHE A 64 -2.76 -22.32 -5.42
CA PHE A 64 -2.51 -23.53 -6.19
C PHE A 64 -3.68 -23.99 -7.05
N LEU A 65 -4.90 -23.81 -6.51
CA LEU A 65 -6.13 -24.35 -7.09
C LEU A 65 -7.02 -23.25 -7.69
N PHE A 66 -6.66 -21.97 -7.48
CA PHE A 66 -7.44 -20.83 -7.92
C PHE A 66 -6.50 -19.64 -8.26
N ASP A 67 -6.97 -18.73 -9.10
CA ASP A 67 -6.19 -17.59 -9.58
C ASP A 67 -6.09 -16.47 -8.53
N VAL A 68 -7.13 -16.28 -7.71
CA VAL A 68 -7.22 -15.23 -6.68
C VAL A 68 -7.94 -15.73 -5.45
N CYS A 69 -7.57 -15.25 -4.27
CA CYS A 69 -8.26 -15.53 -3.01
C CYS A 69 -9.32 -14.47 -2.67
N ALA A 70 -10.00 -14.68 -1.55
CA ALA A 70 -11.03 -13.78 -1.05
C ALA A 70 -10.52 -12.75 -0.01
N ASP A 71 -9.23 -12.82 0.35
CA ASP A 71 -8.60 -12.00 1.39
C ASP A 71 -7.90 -10.76 0.82
N ASP A 72 -7.42 -9.89 1.73
CA ASP A 72 -6.71 -8.64 1.43
C ASP A 72 -5.44 -8.84 0.59
N HIS A 73 -4.90 -10.05 0.55
CA HIS A 73 -3.81 -10.44 -0.32
C HIS A 73 -4.14 -10.23 -1.82
N CYS A 74 -5.41 -10.48 -2.19
CA CYS A 74 -5.92 -10.24 -3.55
C CYS A 74 -6.89 -9.06 -3.57
N GLN A 75 -8.18 -9.34 -3.42
CA GLN A 75 -9.23 -8.35 -3.20
C GLN A 75 -10.25 -8.96 -2.25
N ARG A 76 -10.66 -8.20 -1.26
CA ARG A 76 -11.61 -8.66 -0.26
C ARG A 76 -12.94 -9.07 -0.91
N TYR A 77 -13.35 -10.31 -0.67
CA TYR A 77 -14.60 -10.86 -1.16
C TYR A 77 -15.34 -11.59 -0.04
N GLN A 78 -16.41 -11.00 0.45
CA GLN A 78 -17.20 -11.54 1.57
C GLN A 78 -18.46 -12.29 1.12
N GLY A 79 -18.47 -12.79 -0.11
CA GLY A 79 -19.56 -13.55 -0.66
C GLY A 79 -20.73 -12.68 -1.17
N ILE A 80 -21.80 -13.37 -1.59
CA ILE A 80 -23.02 -12.74 -2.11
C ILE A 80 -23.94 -12.21 -1.00
N THR A 81 -23.69 -12.60 0.25
CA THR A 81 -24.45 -12.16 1.42
C THR A 81 -24.16 -10.71 1.80
N ARG A 82 -23.05 -10.12 1.34
CA ARG A 82 -22.81 -8.70 1.48
C ARG A 82 -23.80 -7.94 0.60
N ILE A 83 -24.73 -7.21 1.21
CA ILE A 83 -25.80 -6.51 0.49
C ILE A 83 -25.18 -5.42 -0.38
N ALA A 84 -25.33 -5.56 -1.69
CA ALA A 84 -25.03 -4.49 -2.62
C ALA A 84 -26.09 -3.40 -2.52
N THR A 85 -25.69 -2.18 -2.18
CA THR A 85 -26.61 -1.05 -2.25
C THR A 85 -26.98 -0.75 -3.70
N PRO A 86 -28.13 -0.10 -3.96
CA PRO A 86 -28.49 0.35 -5.31
C PRO A 86 -27.37 1.18 -5.96
N GLN A 87 -26.64 1.95 -5.18
CA GLN A 87 -25.54 2.79 -5.64
C GLN A 87 -24.33 1.99 -6.12
N VAL A 88 -23.96 0.89 -5.42
CA VAL A 88 -22.91 -0.04 -5.87
C VAL A 88 -23.36 -0.76 -7.16
N ALA A 89 -24.62 -1.21 -7.23
CA ALA A 89 -25.16 -1.83 -8.43
C ALA A 89 -25.13 -0.88 -9.63
N GLU A 90 -25.47 0.39 -9.42
CA GLU A 90 -25.38 1.46 -10.42
C GLU A 90 -23.95 1.69 -10.90
N ALA A 91 -22.99 1.81 -9.98
CA ALA A 91 -21.57 2.00 -10.30
C ALA A 91 -21.05 0.88 -11.20
N VAL A 92 -21.35 -0.37 -10.86
CA VAL A 92 -20.94 -1.55 -11.63
C VAL A 92 -21.62 -1.60 -13.00
N ARG A 93 -22.92 -1.27 -13.07
CA ARG A 93 -23.70 -1.28 -14.30
C ARG A 93 -23.23 -0.18 -15.27
N SER A 94 -23.08 1.06 -14.79
CA SER A 94 -22.69 2.20 -15.61
C SER A 94 -21.26 2.10 -16.15
N THR A 95 -20.38 1.36 -15.46
CA THR A 95 -19.02 1.09 -15.91
C THR A 95 -18.84 -0.31 -16.51
N ARG A 96 -19.94 -0.95 -16.97
CA ARG A 96 -19.88 -2.32 -17.49
C ARG A 96 -18.88 -2.43 -18.63
N GLY A 97 -17.98 -3.42 -18.52
CA GLY A 97 -16.95 -3.71 -19.51
C GLY A 97 -15.75 -2.76 -19.49
N GLU A 98 -15.80 -1.67 -18.73
CA GLU A 98 -14.69 -0.72 -18.66
C GLU A 98 -13.53 -1.27 -17.82
N VAL A 99 -12.32 -1.17 -18.37
CA VAL A 99 -11.05 -1.51 -17.74
C VAL A 99 -10.02 -0.44 -18.03
N LEU A 100 -8.96 -0.39 -17.21
CA LEU A 100 -7.76 0.39 -17.52
C LEU A 100 -6.85 -0.42 -18.43
N THR A 101 -6.36 0.21 -19.50
CA THR A 101 -5.36 -0.34 -20.42
C THR A 101 -4.16 0.58 -20.53
N SER A 102 -3.00 0.01 -20.78
CA SER A 102 -1.76 0.71 -21.14
C SER A 102 -0.99 -0.17 -22.11
N GLU A 103 -0.48 0.41 -23.18
CA GLU A 103 0.25 -0.33 -24.23
C GLU A 103 -0.53 -1.58 -24.72
N SER A 104 -1.84 -1.42 -24.96
CA SER A 104 -2.78 -2.47 -25.40
C SER A 104 -2.90 -3.66 -24.43
N ARG A 105 -2.55 -3.50 -23.17
CA ARG A 105 -2.68 -4.53 -22.12
C ARG A 105 -3.54 -4.01 -20.97
N ILE A 106 -4.27 -4.93 -20.34
CA ILE A 106 -5.04 -4.60 -19.13
C ILE A 106 -4.07 -4.30 -17.98
N CYS A 107 -4.29 -3.17 -17.30
CA CYS A 107 -3.45 -2.72 -16.19
C CYS A 107 -3.63 -3.60 -14.94
N ASP A 108 -2.53 -3.95 -14.29
CA ASP A 108 -2.51 -4.42 -12.90
C ASP A 108 -2.79 -3.23 -11.98
N ALA A 109 -4.07 -2.86 -11.86
CA ALA A 109 -4.53 -1.63 -11.23
C ALA A 109 -4.53 -1.74 -9.70
N ARG A 110 -3.34 -1.61 -9.10
CA ARG A 110 -3.13 -1.68 -7.63
C ARG A 110 -3.74 -0.47 -6.93
N PHE A 111 -4.18 -0.66 -5.70
CA PHE A 111 -4.72 0.39 -4.85
C PHE A 111 -4.37 0.13 -3.37
N SER A 112 -4.32 1.18 -2.58
CA SER A 112 -4.04 1.12 -1.14
C SER A 112 -4.90 2.09 -0.35
N LYS A 113 -5.01 1.90 0.95
CA LYS A 113 -5.85 2.71 1.83
C LYS A 113 -5.42 4.18 1.80
N CYS A 114 -4.14 4.46 2.04
CA CYS A 114 -3.59 5.82 2.10
C CYS A 114 -2.16 5.85 1.57
N CYS A 115 -1.87 6.64 0.53
CA CYS A 115 -0.51 6.76 0.00
C CYS A 115 0.43 7.54 0.92
N GLY A 116 -0.11 8.41 1.79
CA GLY A 116 0.68 9.28 2.68
C GLY A 116 1.14 10.58 2.03
N GLY A 117 0.58 10.94 0.85
CA GLY A 117 0.85 12.16 0.09
C GLY A 117 1.51 11.92 -1.28
N VAL A 118 2.28 10.84 -1.43
CA VAL A 118 2.89 10.43 -2.71
C VAL A 118 2.72 8.94 -2.89
N SER A 119 2.33 8.49 -4.10
CA SER A 119 2.22 7.07 -4.41
C SER A 119 3.58 6.43 -4.69
N GLU A 120 3.66 5.09 -4.52
CA GLU A 120 4.89 4.31 -4.63
C GLU A 120 4.98 3.58 -5.97
N LEU A 121 6.20 3.18 -6.34
CA LEU A 121 6.49 2.31 -7.46
C LEU A 121 6.18 0.84 -7.14
N PHE A 122 5.67 0.10 -8.13
CA PHE A 122 5.33 -1.31 -7.99
C PHE A 122 6.54 -2.16 -7.57
N GLU A 123 7.68 -1.97 -8.22
CA GLU A 123 8.91 -2.73 -7.98
C GLU A 123 9.49 -2.58 -6.58
N ASN A 124 9.10 -1.57 -5.84
CA ASN A 124 9.49 -1.39 -4.43
C ASN A 124 8.70 -2.28 -3.47
N CYS A 125 7.54 -2.78 -3.90
CA CYS A 125 6.65 -3.61 -3.08
C CYS A 125 6.68 -5.09 -3.50
N TRP A 126 6.83 -5.36 -4.79
CA TRP A 126 6.80 -6.70 -5.39
C TRP A 126 8.04 -7.02 -6.21
N GLU A 127 7.88 -7.83 -7.27
CA GLU A 127 8.94 -8.16 -8.22
C GLU A 127 9.50 -6.94 -8.93
N GLU A 128 10.73 -7.02 -9.41
CA GLU A 128 11.39 -5.93 -10.15
C GLU A 128 10.81 -5.82 -11.57
N LYS A 129 9.61 -5.25 -11.65
CA LYS A 129 8.88 -5.04 -12.89
C LYS A 129 8.33 -3.62 -12.93
N HIS A 130 8.76 -2.87 -13.93
CA HIS A 130 8.24 -1.53 -14.16
C HIS A 130 6.87 -1.57 -14.85
N HIS A 131 5.94 -0.74 -14.35
CA HIS A 131 4.64 -0.51 -14.95
C HIS A 131 4.50 0.98 -15.29
N PRO A 132 4.40 1.37 -16.58
CA PRO A 132 4.41 2.78 -16.99
C PRO A 132 3.22 3.59 -16.46
N TYR A 133 2.17 2.93 -16.01
CA TYR A 133 0.97 3.53 -15.42
C TYR A 133 0.96 3.54 -13.87
N LEU A 134 1.93 2.90 -13.21
CA LEU A 134 2.11 2.92 -11.74
C LEU A 134 3.34 3.75 -11.37
N ILE A 135 3.36 4.98 -11.85
CA ILE A 135 4.41 5.95 -11.52
C ILE A 135 4.03 6.76 -10.28
N PRO A 136 4.99 7.37 -9.59
CA PRO A 136 4.72 8.24 -8.45
C PRO A 136 3.80 9.39 -8.82
N VAL A 137 2.77 9.60 -8.01
CA VAL A 137 1.80 10.68 -8.16
C VAL A 137 1.73 11.45 -6.86
N TYR A 138 1.81 12.79 -6.92
CA TYR A 138 1.49 13.64 -5.80
C TYR A 138 -0.02 13.61 -5.59
N ASP A 139 -0.46 13.28 -4.39
CA ASP A 139 -1.89 13.12 -4.06
C ASP A 139 -2.60 14.49 -3.89
N LYS A 140 -2.34 15.38 -4.83
CA LYS A 140 -3.00 16.69 -5.02
C LYS A 140 -2.88 17.13 -6.48
N PHE A 141 -3.73 18.04 -6.92
CA PHE A 141 -3.48 18.78 -8.15
C PHE A 141 -2.54 19.94 -7.86
N SER A 142 -1.35 19.90 -8.41
CA SER A 142 -0.32 20.92 -8.25
C SER A 142 0.67 20.85 -9.39
N ASP A 143 1.20 21.99 -9.79
CA ASP A 143 2.34 22.10 -10.69
C ASP A 143 3.68 21.89 -9.96
N GLU A 144 3.65 21.72 -8.65
CA GLU A 144 4.83 21.43 -7.84
C GLU A 144 5.41 20.07 -8.20
N LYS A 145 6.72 20.01 -8.31
CA LYS A 145 7.42 18.73 -8.47
C LYS A 145 7.27 17.88 -7.19
N ILE A 146 7.08 16.59 -7.39
CA ILE A 146 7.18 15.62 -6.30
C ILE A 146 8.58 15.76 -5.68
N PRO A 147 8.70 15.96 -4.35
CA PRO A 147 10.01 15.99 -3.70
C PRO A 147 10.72 14.64 -3.88
N ASP A 148 12.03 14.65 -3.96
CA ASP A 148 12.83 13.43 -4.02
C ASP A 148 12.83 12.75 -2.64
N LEU A 149 11.83 11.88 -2.42
CA LEU A 149 11.66 11.13 -1.17
C LEU A 149 12.49 9.84 -1.12
N ALA A 150 13.31 9.56 -2.14
CA ALA A 150 14.36 8.55 -2.06
C ALA A 150 15.54 9.04 -1.22
N ASP A 151 15.72 10.34 -1.11
CA ASP A 151 16.66 10.98 -0.17
C ASP A 151 16.10 10.91 1.27
N GLU A 152 16.94 10.45 2.21
CA GLU A 152 16.55 10.23 3.61
C GLU A 152 16.13 11.52 4.31
N LYS A 153 16.81 12.63 4.06
CA LYS A 153 16.50 13.92 4.69
C LYS A 153 15.15 14.44 4.21
N ASN A 154 14.95 14.44 2.89
CA ASN A 154 13.69 14.88 2.29
C ASN A 154 12.52 14.01 2.74
N ALA A 155 12.71 12.69 2.80
CA ALA A 155 11.69 11.76 3.28
C ALA A 155 11.32 12.03 4.75
N SER A 156 12.32 12.24 5.61
CA SER A 156 12.10 12.56 7.03
C SER A 156 11.32 13.86 7.19
N GLU A 157 11.74 14.93 6.51
CA GLU A 157 11.05 16.22 6.54
C GLU A 157 9.60 16.10 6.03
N PHE A 158 9.37 15.36 4.95
CA PHE A 158 8.04 15.14 4.38
C PHE A 158 7.13 14.35 5.32
N ILE A 159 7.64 13.29 5.93
CA ILE A 159 6.88 12.44 6.86
C ILE A 159 6.48 13.25 8.11
N GLU A 160 7.38 14.07 8.64
CA GLU A 160 7.15 14.83 9.87
C GLU A 160 6.35 16.12 9.66
N SER A 161 6.42 16.73 8.48
CA SER A 161 5.75 18.01 8.17
C SER A 161 4.26 17.90 7.85
N SER A 162 3.74 16.74 7.51
CA SER A 162 2.32 16.54 7.15
C SER A 162 1.78 17.49 6.07
N PRO A 163 2.38 17.51 4.86
CA PRO A 163 2.00 18.45 3.80
C PRO A 163 0.59 18.21 3.27
N GLU A 164 0.05 19.19 2.54
CA GLU A 164 -1.26 19.09 1.91
C GLU A 164 -1.32 17.95 0.89
N ALA A 165 -2.38 17.15 0.98
CA ALA A 165 -2.71 16.09 0.04
C ALA A 165 -4.21 15.79 0.13
N PHE A 166 -4.80 15.16 -0.88
CA PHE A 166 -6.19 14.70 -0.80
C PHE A 166 -6.39 13.75 0.37
N CYS A 167 -5.46 12.81 0.56
CA CYS A 167 -5.56 11.85 1.67
C CYS A 167 -5.18 12.44 3.05
N ASN A 168 -4.76 13.70 3.13
CA ASN A 168 -4.55 14.39 4.41
C ASN A 168 -5.90 14.89 4.96
N THR A 169 -6.72 13.97 5.43
CA THR A 169 -8.04 14.27 5.99
C THR A 169 -8.32 13.43 7.23
N ARG A 170 -9.04 14.02 8.17
CA ARG A 170 -9.63 13.37 9.34
C ARG A 170 -11.15 13.46 9.33
N ASP A 171 -11.75 13.90 8.22
CA ASP A 171 -13.21 14.00 8.10
C ASP A 171 -13.84 12.60 8.18
N PRO A 172 -14.64 12.31 9.22
CA PRO A 172 -15.28 11.02 9.40
C PRO A 172 -16.14 10.62 8.19
N LYS A 173 -16.84 11.58 7.56
CA LYS A 173 -17.68 11.33 6.38
C LYS A 173 -16.89 10.85 5.16
N ILE A 174 -15.62 11.24 5.08
CA ILE A 174 -14.71 10.76 4.04
C ILE A 174 -14.18 9.38 4.44
N LEU A 175 -13.68 9.23 5.66
CA LEU A 175 -13.07 8.00 6.14
C LEU A 175 -14.06 6.83 6.15
N GLU A 176 -15.31 7.06 6.54
CA GLU A 176 -16.39 6.07 6.50
C GLU A 176 -16.64 5.48 5.10
N GLN A 177 -16.30 6.20 4.02
CA GLN A 177 -16.46 5.71 2.65
C GLN A 177 -15.50 4.56 2.31
N VAL A 178 -14.33 4.54 2.93
CA VAL A 178 -13.22 3.63 2.60
C VAL A 178 -12.84 2.71 3.75
N LEU A 179 -13.44 2.90 4.94
CA LEU A 179 -13.20 2.08 6.13
C LEU A 179 -14.33 1.08 6.30
N ASN A 180 -14.00 -0.19 6.35
CA ASN A 180 -14.88 -1.22 6.88
C ASN A 180 -14.81 -1.19 8.40
N GLY A 181 -15.84 -1.72 9.10
CA GLY A 181 -16.03 -1.59 10.54
C GLY A 181 -14.84 -1.92 11.44
N TYR A 182 -13.85 -2.66 10.95
CA TYR A 182 -12.61 -3.01 11.69
C TYR A 182 -11.53 -1.94 11.64
N ASP A 183 -11.58 -1.03 10.66
CA ASP A 183 -10.55 0.01 10.46
C ASP A 183 -10.97 1.35 11.08
N GLN A 184 -12.09 1.40 11.82
CA GLN A 184 -12.63 2.64 12.39
C GLN A 184 -12.03 3.03 13.75
N GLU A 185 -11.08 2.27 14.26
CA GLU A 185 -10.44 2.51 15.57
C GLU A 185 -9.48 3.70 15.56
N THR A 186 -9.09 4.20 14.38
CA THR A 186 -8.18 5.34 14.22
C THR A 186 -8.59 6.25 13.07
N THR A 187 -8.19 7.51 13.14
CA THR A 187 -8.26 8.48 12.04
C THR A 187 -6.87 8.85 11.49
N ASP A 188 -5.82 8.25 12.03
CA ASP A 188 -4.43 8.63 11.78
C ASP A 188 -3.80 7.88 10.58
N PHE A 189 -4.55 7.84 9.47
CA PHE A 189 -4.10 7.16 8.24
C PHE A 189 -3.02 7.92 7.48
N TYR A 190 -3.06 9.25 7.52
CA TYR A 190 -2.11 10.09 6.80
C TYR A 190 -0.77 10.16 7.53
N ARG A 191 -0.82 10.33 8.86
CA ARG A 191 0.35 10.33 9.75
C ARG A 191 0.02 9.52 11.00
N TRP A 192 0.96 8.68 11.40
CA TRP A 192 0.81 7.76 12.53
C TRP A 192 2.07 7.69 13.37
N SER A 193 1.95 7.22 14.60
CA SER A 193 3.07 6.97 15.49
C SER A 193 2.86 5.66 16.25
N VAL A 194 3.93 4.89 16.40
CA VAL A 194 3.95 3.65 17.19
C VAL A 194 5.22 3.63 18.02
N SER A 195 5.10 3.29 19.29
CA SER A 195 6.24 3.18 20.22
C SER A 195 6.41 1.76 20.73
N TYR A 196 7.65 1.35 20.94
CA TYR A 196 8.05 0.06 21.46
C TYR A 196 9.11 0.25 22.56
N THR A 197 9.01 -0.53 23.61
CA THR A 197 10.17 -0.76 24.48
C THR A 197 11.22 -1.60 23.74
N GLN A 198 12.47 -1.56 24.20
CA GLN A 198 13.55 -2.38 23.65
C GLN A 198 13.18 -3.87 23.61
N SER A 199 12.62 -4.38 24.70
CA SER A 199 12.26 -5.80 24.82
C SER A 199 11.11 -6.19 23.89
N GLU A 200 10.09 -5.34 23.73
CA GLU A 200 8.98 -5.55 22.80
C GLU A 200 9.48 -5.61 21.36
N LEU A 201 10.29 -4.62 20.94
CA LEU A 201 10.83 -4.56 19.58
C LEU A 201 11.73 -5.76 19.26
N ALA A 202 12.66 -6.09 20.14
CA ALA A 202 13.57 -7.22 19.96
C ALA A 202 12.83 -8.57 19.87
N ASN A 203 11.85 -8.80 20.76
CA ASN A 203 11.02 -10.01 20.75
C ASN A 203 10.13 -10.07 19.49
N LEU A 204 9.56 -8.95 19.09
CA LEU A 204 8.72 -8.86 17.91
C LEU A 204 9.53 -9.19 16.64
N ILE A 205 10.68 -8.54 16.44
CA ILE A 205 11.56 -8.79 15.30
C ILE A 205 11.99 -10.27 15.29
N ARG A 206 12.43 -10.82 16.42
CA ARG A 206 12.81 -12.23 16.53
C ARG A 206 11.68 -13.17 16.14
N LYS A 207 10.46 -12.95 16.68
CA LYS A 207 9.29 -13.78 16.41
C LYS A 207 8.88 -13.74 14.94
N ARG A 208 8.98 -12.57 14.30
CA ARG A 208 8.48 -12.33 12.94
C ARG A 208 9.50 -12.65 11.85
N SER A 209 10.79 -12.43 12.11
CA SER A 209 11.87 -12.72 11.14
C SER A 209 12.49 -14.11 11.33
N GLY A 210 12.34 -14.73 12.51
CA GLY A 210 13.04 -15.94 12.89
C GLY A 210 14.51 -15.71 13.30
N ILE A 211 14.98 -14.46 13.33
CA ILE A 211 16.36 -14.09 13.60
C ILE A 211 16.48 -13.46 15.00
N ASP A 212 17.40 -13.97 15.80
CA ASP A 212 17.74 -13.38 17.10
C ASP A 212 18.81 -12.29 16.93
N PHE A 213 18.38 -11.05 16.85
CA PHE A 213 19.29 -9.89 16.78
C PHE A 213 19.89 -9.54 18.15
N GLY A 214 19.41 -10.10 19.26
CA GLY A 214 19.70 -9.62 20.60
C GLY A 214 18.93 -8.33 20.88
N GLU A 215 19.55 -7.40 21.62
CA GLU A 215 19.00 -6.05 21.78
C GLU A 215 19.19 -5.27 20.47
N ILE A 216 18.20 -4.47 20.11
CA ILE A 216 18.25 -3.66 18.88
C ILE A 216 19.05 -2.39 19.17
N VAL A 217 20.16 -2.23 18.47
CA VAL A 217 21.04 -1.06 18.59
C VAL A 217 20.56 0.06 17.66
N SER A 218 20.15 -0.28 16.43
CA SER A 218 19.59 0.71 15.49
C SER A 218 18.76 0.07 14.40
N LEU A 219 17.84 0.86 13.85
CA LEU A 219 17.09 0.63 12.63
C LEU A 219 17.51 1.70 11.62
N VAL A 220 18.24 1.32 10.55
CA VAL A 220 18.84 2.26 9.61
C VAL A 220 18.24 2.10 8.22
N PRO A 221 17.45 3.06 7.73
CA PRO A 221 17.02 3.08 6.34
C PRO A 221 18.24 3.13 5.41
N LEU A 222 18.36 2.19 4.49
CA LEU A 222 19.43 2.14 3.49
C LEU A 222 18.96 2.59 2.11
N ALA A 223 17.68 2.40 1.81
CA ALA A 223 17.07 2.85 0.58
C ALA A 223 15.59 3.10 0.80
N ARG A 224 15.10 4.18 0.19
CA ARG A 224 13.68 4.53 0.15
C ARG A 224 13.19 4.55 -1.30
N GLY A 225 11.90 4.29 -1.47
CA GLY A 225 11.19 4.48 -2.73
C GLY A 225 10.72 5.92 -2.92
N ALA A 226 10.04 6.14 -4.03
CA ALA A 226 9.57 7.46 -4.46
C ALA A 226 8.54 8.11 -3.50
N SER A 227 7.90 7.33 -2.63
CA SER A 227 6.96 7.80 -1.61
C SER A 227 7.59 7.96 -0.21
N GLY A 228 8.90 7.82 -0.08
CA GLY A 228 9.60 7.78 1.19
C GLY A 228 9.50 6.43 1.92
N ARG A 229 8.82 5.42 1.33
CA ARG A 229 8.76 4.06 1.91
C ARG A 229 10.14 3.43 1.93
N ILE A 230 10.53 2.89 3.07
CA ILE A 230 11.79 2.14 3.21
C ILE A 230 11.65 0.84 2.42
N VAL A 231 12.55 0.62 1.47
CA VAL A 231 12.62 -0.60 0.66
C VAL A 231 13.76 -1.51 1.10
N ARG A 232 14.77 -0.94 1.79
CA ARG A 232 15.86 -1.68 2.46
C ARG A 232 16.13 -1.07 3.82
N LEU A 233 15.98 -1.87 4.88
CA LEU A 233 16.19 -1.49 6.27
C LEU A 233 17.30 -2.36 6.86
N ARG A 234 18.35 -1.75 7.38
CA ARG A 234 19.35 -2.46 8.20
C ARG A 234 18.90 -2.48 9.64
N ILE A 235 18.79 -3.69 10.21
CA ILE A 235 18.58 -3.93 11.63
C ILE A 235 19.92 -4.27 12.22
N VAL A 236 20.40 -3.44 13.15
CA VAL A 236 21.64 -3.66 13.89
C VAL A 236 21.25 -4.12 15.30
N GLY A 237 21.64 -5.31 15.65
CA GLY A 237 21.47 -5.85 16.98
C GLY A 237 22.80 -6.16 17.65
N THR A 238 22.78 -6.50 18.94
CA THR A 238 23.98 -6.86 19.70
C THR A 238 24.58 -8.20 19.28
N LYS A 239 23.80 -9.09 18.64
CA LYS A 239 24.24 -10.41 18.17
C LYS A 239 24.53 -10.45 16.67
N VAL A 240 23.75 -9.77 15.86
CA VAL A 240 23.84 -9.80 14.40
C VAL A 240 23.32 -8.50 13.80
N SER A 241 23.82 -8.16 12.59
CA SER A 241 23.30 -7.07 11.76
C SER A 241 22.92 -7.63 10.41
N ARG A 242 21.69 -7.36 9.95
CA ARG A 242 21.21 -7.80 8.63
C ARG A 242 20.34 -6.74 7.96
N VAL A 243 20.31 -6.74 6.64
CA VAL A 243 19.39 -5.92 5.85
C VAL A 243 18.13 -6.73 5.57
N VAL A 244 16.98 -6.10 5.67
CA VAL A 244 15.68 -6.64 5.31
C VAL A 244 15.01 -5.76 4.25
N GLY A 245 14.31 -6.34 3.31
CA GLY A 245 13.54 -5.72 2.22
C GLY A 245 12.46 -6.70 1.75
N LYS A 246 11.44 -6.32 1.15
CA LYS A 246 10.84 -5.10 0.66
C LYS A 246 9.77 -4.53 1.64
N GLU A 247 8.91 -3.65 1.13
CA GLU A 247 7.93 -2.86 1.88
C GLU A 247 7.11 -3.71 2.87
N LEU A 248 6.37 -4.70 2.40
CA LEU A 248 5.51 -5.51 3.25
C LEU A 248 6.30 -6.40 4.23
N PHE A 249 7.48 -6.89 3.84
CA PHE A 249 8.31 -7.68 4.75
C PHE A 249 8.82 -6.83 5.92
N ILE A 250 9.28 -5.60 5.65
CA ILE A 250 9.67 -4.63 6.69
C ILE A 250 8.49 -4.38 7.65
N ARG A 251 7.28 -4.15 7.12
CA ARG A 251 6.08 -3.93 7.94
C ARG A 251 5.75 -5.14 8.81
N ARG A 252 5.85 -6.35 8.27
CA ARG A 252 5.54 -7.60 8.99
C ARG A 252 6.47 -7.88 10.15
N ILE A 253 7.75 -7.56 10.03
CA ILE A 253 8.72 -7.81 11.11
C ILE A 253 8.66 -6.75 12.22
N LEU A 254 8.10 -5.59 11.96
CA LEU A 254 7.98 -4.48 12.91
C LEU A 254 6.57 -4.35 13.52
N SER A 255 5.69 -5.32 13.33
CA SER A 255 4.36 -5.30 13.96
C SER A 255 3.83 -6.71 14.22
N ALA A 256 2.97 -6.86 15.21
CA ALA A 256 2.31 -8.13 15.52
C ALA A 256 1.43 -8.62 14.36
N SER A 257 0.82 -7.71 13.60
CA SER A 257 0.10 -7.99 12.35
C SER A 257 0.94 -7.53 11.16
N HIS A 258 0.88 -6.27 10.83
CA HIS A 258 1.73 -5.52 9.90
C HIS A 258 1.67 -4.03 10.26
N LEU A 259 2.81 -3.35 10.18
CA LEU A 259 2.88 -1.91 10.42
C LEU A 259 2.05 -1.17 9.36
N TYR A 260 1.56 0.02 9.65
CA TYR A 260 0.70 0.80 8.73
C TYR A 260 1.33 1.00 7.35
N SER A 261 2.59 1.41 7.30
CA SER A 261 3.41 1.49 6.08
C SER A 261 4.89 1.32 6.42
N SER A 262 5.76 1.27 5.40
CA SER A 262 7.22 1.37 5.61
C SER A 262 7.75 2.80 5.42
N ALA A 263 6.88 3.80 5.22
CA ALA A 263 7.26 5.20 5.20
C ALA A 263 7.30 5.73 6.65
N PHE A 264 8.43 5.60 7.32
CA PHE A 264 8.60 6.06 8.69
C PHE A 264 10.00 6.60 8.98
N THR A 265 10.09 7.44 10.02
CA THR A 265 11.33 7.86 10.69
C THR A 265 11.51 7.10 11.99
N VAL A 266 12.74 6.92 12.43
CA VAL A 266 13.09 6.15 13.63
C VAL A 266 13.65 7.09 14.69
N HIS A 267 13.02 7.11 15.86
CA HIS A 267 13.43 7.91 17.01
C HIS A 267 13.83 6.99 18.16
N PRO A 268 15.13 6.73 18.33
CA PRO A 268 15.63 6.01 19.52
C PRO A 268 15.59 6.92 20.75
N GLU A 269 15.18 6.38 21.89
CA GLU A 269 15.01 7.14 23.13
C GLU A 269 15.68 6.44 24.31
N ASN A 270 16.03 7.24 25.33
CA ASN A 270 16.56 6.75 26.61
C ASN A 270 17.78 5.83 26.45
N VAL A 271 18.79 6.26 25.67
CA VAL A 271 19.98 5.45 25.35
C VAL A 271 20.80 5.19 26.62
N LYS A 272 21.08 3.90 26.91
CA LYS A 272 21.98 3.43 27.98
C LYS A 272 23.03 2.52 27.35
N ASP A 273 24.30 2.79 27.65
CA ASP A 273 25.45 2.02 27.14
C ASP A 273 25.42 1.82 25.60
N GLY A 274 24.92 2.84 24.86
CA GLY A 274 24.79 2.79 23.41
C GLY A 274 23.55 2.03 22.90
N ILE A 275 22.69 1.54 23.78
CA ILE A 275 21.48 0.78 23.44
C ILE A 275 20.24 1.59 23.83
N PRO A 276 19.35 1.94 22.86
CA PRO A 276 18.08 2.60 23.13
C PRO A 276 17.16 1.71 23.98
N GLN A 277 16.49 2.30 24.96
CA GLN A 277 15.55 1.57 25.81
C GLN A 277 14.12 1.58 25.22
N SER A 278 13.85 2.50 24.30
CA SER A 278 12.61 2.57 23.53
C SER A 278 12.85 3.15 22.15
N TYR A 279 11.88 2.91 21.28
CA TYR A 279 11.84 3.42 19.91
C TYR A 279 10.45 3.97 19.60
N THR A 280 10.40 5.16 19.02
CA THR A 280 9.20 5.70 18.41
C THR A 280 9.37 5.74 16.90
N LEU A 281 8.45 5.10 16.17
CA LEU A 281 8.35 5.17 14.72
C LEU A 281 7.23 6.17 14.38
N LYS A 282 7.58 7.24 13.67
CA LYS A 282 6.59 8.18 13.10
C LYS A 282 6.48 7.93 11.62
N GLY A 283 5.28 7.78 11.10
CA GLY A 283 5.13 7.37 9.71
C GLY A 283 3.99 8.00 8.96
N ALA A 284 3.93 7.69 7.67
CA ALA A 284 3.00 8.25 6.70
C ALA A 284 2.31 7.17 5.87
N GLY A 285 0.98 7.31 5.74
CA GLY A 285 0.18 6.45 4.89
C GLY A 285 -0.12 5.07 5.48
N TRP A 286 -1.00 4.32 4.79
CA TRP A 286 -1.44 2.99 5.15
C TRP A 286 -1.48 2.08 3.91
N GLY A 287 -0.73 0.99 3.95
CA GLY A 287 -0.54 0.06 2.85
C GLY A 287 0.67 0.40 1.99
N HIS A 288 0.80 -0.33 0.90
CA HIS A 288 1.95 -0.26 -0.02
C HIS A 288 2.07 1.07 -0.80
N GLY A 289 0.98 1.84 -0.90
CA GLY A 289 0.98 3.16 -1.55
C GLY A 289 1.00 3.15 -3.08
N VAL A 290 0.98 1.99 -3.73
CA VAL A 290 1.05 1.88 -5.20
C VAL A 290 -0.33 2.09 -5.83
N GLY A 291 -0.41 2.88 -6.89
CA GLY A 291 -1.63 3.15 -7.64
C GLY A 291 -2.63 4.04 -6.90
N LEU A 292 -3.92 3.71 -6.94
CA LEU A 292 -4.98 4.55 -6.37
C LEU A 292 -4.91 4.60 -4.84
N CYS A 293 -4.92 5.82 -4.29
CA CYS A 293 -5.12 6.10 -2.88
C CYS A 293 -6.63 6.16 -2.58
N GLN A 294 -7.16 5.21 -1.81
CA GLN A 294 -8.60 5.12 -1.55
C GLN A 294 -9.14 6.38 -0.82
N ILE A 295 -8.42 6.87 0.21
CA ILE A 295 -8.83 8.09 0.94
C ILE A 295 -8.74 9.31 0.03
N GLY A 296 -7.66 9.46 -0.74
CA GLY A 296 -7.53 10.56 -1.71
C GLY A 296 -8.62 10.54 -2.77
N ALA A 297 -8.92 9.37 -3.33
CA ALA A 297 -10.03 9.20 -4.28
C ALA A 297 -11.40 9.50 -3.67
N ALA A 298 -11.61 9.19 -2.38
CA ALA A 298 -12.84 9.54 -1.66
C ALA A 298 -12.99 11.07 -1.52
N VAL A 299 -11.91 11.77 -1.18
CA VAL A 299 -11.89 13.24 -1.15
C VAL A 299 -12.15 13.83 -2.52
N MET A 300 -11.53 13.30 -3.58
CA MET A 300 -11.78 13.74 -4.95
C MET A 300 -13.26 13.56 -5.32
N GLY A 301 -13.84 12.39 -5.06
CA GLY A 301 -15.26 12.13 -5.33
C GLY A 301 -16.19 13.07 -4.55
N ALA A 302 -15.88 13.36 -3.28
CA ALA A 302 -16.63 14.33 -2.46
C ALA A 302 -16.50 15.77 -2.97
N LYS A 303 -15.38 16.12 -3.62
CA LYS A 303 -15.16 17.41 -4.30
C LYS A 303 -15.80 17.48 -5.70
N GLY A 304 -16.48 16.43 -6.15
CA GLY A 304 -17.20 16.42 -7.43
C GLY A 304 -16.37 15.96 -8.63
N TYR A 305 -15.17 15.45 -8.45
CA TYR A 305 -14.39 14.86 -9.54
C TYR A 305 -15.04 13.57 -10.03
N SER A 306 -15.13 13.42 -11.35
CA SER A 306 -15.62 12.20 -11.98
C SER A 306 -14.67 11.02 -11.77
N TYR A 307 -15.18 9.80 -11.86
CA TYR A 307 -14.33 8.59 -11.78
C TYR A 307 -13.23 8.57 -12.84
N ARG A 308 -13.44 9.21 -14.00
CA ARG A 308 -12.43 9.33 -15.06
C ARG A 308 -11.28 10.24 -14.64
N GLU A 309 -11.58 11.36 -14.01
CA GLU A 309 -10.57 12.27 -13.45
C GLU A 309 -9.81 11.61 -12.31
N ILE A 310 -10.51 10.89 -11.42
CA ILE A 310 -9.89 10.11 -10.35
C ILE A 310 -8.91 9.07 -10.94
N LEU A 311 -9.35 8.27 -11.89
CA LEU A 311 -8.52 7.25 -12.50
C LEU A 311 -7.33 7.84 -13.27
N SER A 312 -7.52 8.92 -14.03
CA SER A 312 -6.43 9.59 -14.76
C SER A 312 -5.41 10.25 -13.83
N HIS A 313 -5.82 10.63 -12.61
CA HIS A 313 -4.91 11.17 -11.61
C HIS A 313 -3.93 10.10 -11.10
N TYR A 314 -4.42 8.91 -10.74
CA TYR A 314 -3.60 7.86 -10.11
C TYR A 314 -2.94 6.89 -11.11
N TYR A 315 -3.50 6.73 -12.31
CA TYR A 315 -2.96 5.82 -13.33
C TYR A 315 -2.59 6.61 -14.58
N ARG A 316 -1.42 7.27 -14.52
CA ARG A 316 -0.86 8.00 -15.66
C ARG A 316 -0.56 7.04 -16.81
N ASN A 317 -0.55 7.52 -18.03
CA ASN A 317 -0.26 6.70 -19.22
C ASN A 317 -1.17 5.46 -19.37
N SER A 318 -2.41 5.56 -18.88
CA SER A 318 -3.45 4.56 -19.10
C SER A 318 -4.70 5.19 -19.74
N ALA A 319 -5.51 4.34 -20.36
CA ALA A 319 -6.81 4.71 -20.90
C ALA A 319 -7.92 3.82 -20.32
N ILE A 320 -9.15 4.32 -20.31
CA ILE A 320 -10.33 3.52 -19.97
C ILE A 320 -10.90 2.98 -21.28
N GLU A 321 -10.91 1.67 -21.43
CA GLU A 321 -11.46 0.99 -22.60
C GLU A 321 -12.59 0.05 -22.20
N ARG A 322 -13.57 -0.11 -23.10
CA ARG A 322 -14.64 -1.08 -22.92
C ARG A 322 -14.35 -2.34 -23.74
N ILE A 323 -14.23 -3.48 -23.06
CA ILE A 323 -13.80 -4.74 -23.68
C ILE A 323 -14.95 -5.74 -23.91
N TYR A 324 -16.17 -5.47 -23.39
CA TYR A 324 -17.41 -6.24 -23.64
C TYR A 324 -18.67 -5.42 -23.41
#